data_2352eb0cdeb119d3b3c5585798dfe033
#
_entry.id   2352eb0cdeb119d3b3c5585798dfe033
#
_cell.length_a   1.000
_cell.length_b   1.000
_cell.length_c   1.000
_cell.angle_alpha   90.00
_cell.angle_beta   90.00
_cell.angle_gamma   90.00
#
_symmetry.space_group_name_H-M   'P 1'
#
loop_
_entity.id
_entity.type
_entity.pdbx_description
1 polymer ?
#
loop_
_entity_poly.entity_id
_entity_poly.type
_entity_poly.pdbx_seq_one_letter_code
_entity_poly.pdbx_strand_id
1 'polypeptide(L)'
;MHYAVHGHTADELILSRADAKKENMGLTTWENAPNGKIVKPDVSIAKNYLNELELEDMGRLVNSVLDMAERMAKRHIPMTMEDWAKRIDIILEAGGNAILTKAGSVTAEFAKSFAETEFEKYRIIQDRLFSSDFDKFNANNLLPLDFDLPE
;
A
#
# COMPACT_ATOMS: atom_id res chain seq x y z
N MET A 1 1.17 12.08 8.91
CA MET A 1 0.96 12.26 7.46
C MET A 1 -0.28 11.57 6.92
N HIS A 2 -0.50 10.28 7.14
CA HIS A 2 -1.74 9.62 6.68
C HIS A 2 -3.00 10.38 7.05
N TYR A 3 -3.14 10.76 8.31
CA TYR A 3 -4.31 11.52 8.78
C TYR A 3 -4.52 12.84 8.02
N ALA A 4 -3.44 13.54 7.66
CA ALA A 4 -3.51 14.77 6.88
C ALA A 4 -4.07 14.56 5.47
N VAL A 5 -3.83 13.39 4.88
CA VAL A 5 -4.24 13.07 3.49
C VAL A 5 -5.68 12.56 3.43
N HIS A 6 -6.08 11.65 4.31
CA HIS A 6 -7.37 10.95 4.22
C HIS A 6 -8.19 10.91 5.51
N GLY A 7 -7.75 11.59 6.57
CA GLY A 7 -8.51 11.72 7.83
C GLY A 7 -8.48 10.48 8.74
N HIS A 8 -7.63 9.50 8.46
CA HIS A 8 -7.47 8.28 9.25
C HIS A 8 -6.00 8.05 9.57
N THR A 9 -5.71 7.33 10.64
CA THR A 9 -4.36 6.79 10.85
C THR A 9 -4.07 5.70 9.83
N ALA A 10 -2.79 5.31 9.69
CA ALA A 10 -2.41 4.21 8.81
C ALA A 10 -3.15 2.90 9.15
N ASP A 11 -3.28 2.61 10.44
CA ASP A 11 -3.93 1.38 10.92
C ASP A 11 -5.44 1.40 10.71
N GLU A 12 -6.09 2.54 10.93
CA GLU A 12 -7.51 2.73 10.62
C GLU A 12 -7.79 2.58 9.12
N LEU A 13 -6.89 3.07 8.26
CA LEU A 13 -7.01 2.93 6.83
C LEU A 13 -6.99 1.46 6.40
N ILE A 14 -6.03 0.70 6.89
CA ILE A 14 -5.92 -0.73 6.61
C ILE A 14 -7.21 -1.44 7.00
N LEU A 15 -7.70 -1.20 8.22
CA LEU A 15 -8.93 -1.81 8.71
C LEU A 15 -10.14 -1.48 7.85
N SER A 16 -10.21 -0.27 7.31
CA SER A 16 -11.34 0.18 6.49
C SER A 16 -11.31 -0.34 5.05
N ARG A 17 -10.13 -0.63 4.51
CA ARG A 17 -9.95 -0.93 3.08
C ARG A 17 -9.59 -2.38 2.78
N ALA A 18 -8.95 -3.09 3.69
CA ALA A 18 -8.64 -4.51 3.51
C ALA A 18 -9.91 -5.35 3.53
N ASP A 19 -10.23 -5.99 2.42
CA ASP A 19 -11.43 -6.81 2.27
C ASP A 19 -11.18 -7.89 1.21
N ALA A 20 -11.19 -9.15 1.63
CA ALA A 20 -10.97 -10.30 0.74
C ALA A 20 -11.96 -10.39 -0.43
N LYS A 21 -13.12 -9.73 -0.33
CA LYS A 21 -14.15 -9.74 -1.38
C LYS A 21 -13.91 -8.69 -2.47
N LYS A 22 -13.03 -7.71 -2.20
CA LYS A 22 -12.69 -6.70 -3.18
C LYS A 22 -11.62 -7.19 -4.15
N GLU A 23 -11.60 -6.60 -5.34
CA GLU A 23 -10.49 -6.77 -6.28
C GLU A 23 -9.16 -6.45 -5.59
N ASN A 24 -8.17 -7.34 -5.76
CA ASN A 24 -6.87 -7.24 -5.10
C ASN A 24 -6.96 -7.03 -3.57
N MET A 25 -8.00 -7.53 -2.94
CA MET A 25 -8.37 -7.35 -1.53
C MET A 25 -8.34 -5.90 -1.04
N GLY A 26 -8.58 -4.95 -1.93
CA GLY A 26 -8.56 -3.51 -1.64
C GLY A 26 -7.22 -2.82 -1.82
N LEU A 27 -6.14 -3.55 -2.17
CA LEU A 27 -4.85 -2.95 -2.48
C LEU A 27 -4.87 -2.28 -3.86
N THR A 28 -4.21 -1.14 -3.96
CA THR A 28 -3.98 -0.42 -5.21
C THR A 28 -2.61 -0.72 -5.80
N THR A 29 -1.66 -1.11 -4.95
CA THR A 29 -0.31 -1.54 -5.33
C THR A 29 0.22 -2.57 -4.34
N TRP A 30 1.22 -3.33 -4.73
CA TRP A 30 1.97 -4.32 -3.93
C TRP A 30 3.33 -4.55 -4.57
N GLU A 31 4.22 -5.26 -3.91
CA GLU A 31 5.61 -5.44 -4.36
C GLU A 31 5.71 -5.95 -5.81
N ASN A 32 4.90 -6.94 -6.16
CA ASN A 32 4.91 -7.57 -7.49
C ASN A 32 3.81 -7.05 -8.42
N ALA A 33 3.22 -5.88 -8.12
CA ALA A 33 2.19 -5.27 -8.94
C ALA A 33 2.72 -4.89 -10.34
N PRO A 34 1.86 -4.82 -11.34
CA PRO A 34 0.43 -5.18 -11.36
C PRO A 34 0.18 -6.67 -11.63
N ASN A 35 1.15 -7.40 -12.17
CA ASN A 35 0.94 -8.73 -12.73
C ASN A 35 1.31 -9.88 -11.77
N GLY A 36 2.05 -9.60 -10.71
CA GLY A 36 2.46 -10.58 -9.72
C GLY A 36 1.45 -10.76 -8.60
N LYS A 37 1.61 -11.83 -7.81
CA LYS A 37 0.74 -12.11 -6.67
C LYS A 37 0.99 -11.13 -5.52
N ILE A 38 -0.07 -10.81 -4.79
CA ILE A 38 0.00 -10.19 -3.49
C ILE A 38 0.57 -11.21 -2.50
N VAL A 39 1.52 -10.78 -1.68
CA VAL A 39 2.12 -11.60 -0.62
C VAL A 39 1.81 -11.03 0.76
N LYS A 40 1.95 -11.86 1.78
CA LYS A 40 1.53 -11.51 3.15
C LYS A 40 2.11 -10.19 3.69
N PRO A 41 3.39 -9.82 3.46
CA PRO A 41 3.90 -8.53 3.91
C PRO A 41 3.21 -7.32 3.28
N ASP A 42 2.67 -7.43 2.07
CA ASP A 42 2.04 -6.31 1.37
C ASP A 42 0.80 -5.77 2.07
N VAL A 43 0.04 -6.66 2.71
CA VAL A 43 -1.30 -6.35 3.22
C VAL A 43 -1.31 -5.51 4.50
N SER A 44 -0.18 -5.42 5.18
CA SER A 44 -0.01 -4.60 6.39
C SER A 44 0.64 -3.23 6.13
N ILE A 45 0.86 -2.88 4.87
CA ILE A 45 1.44 -1.59 4.47
C ILE A 45 0.31 -0.65 4.04
N ALA A 46 0.03 0.36 4.84
CA ALA A 46 -1.08 1.30 4.59
C ALA A 46 -0.97 2.01 3.24
N LYS A 47 0.23 2.36 2.81
CA LYS A 47 0.49 2.97 1.49
C LYS A 47 -0.09 2.16 0.33
N ASN A 48 -0.11 0.85 0.45
CA ASN A 48 -0.61 -0.04 -0.59
C ASN A 48 -2.13 0.04 -0.82
N TYR A 49 -2.86 0.69 0.09
CA TYR A 49 -4.30 0.92 -0.01
C TYR A 49 -4.68 2.33 -0.46
N LEU A 50 -3.71 3.21 -0.67
CA LEU A 50 -3.96 4.59 -1.12
C LEU A 50 -4.37 4.60 -2.59
N ASN A 51 -5.38 5.43 -2.93
CA ASN A 51 -5.68 5.71 -4.31
C ASN A 51 -4.64 6.67 -4.92
N GLU A 52 -4.70 6.89 -6.22
CA GLU A 52 -3.71 7.69 -6.94
C GLU A 52 -3.61 9.13 -6.42
N LEU A 53 -4.74 9.78 -6.16
CA LEU A 53 -4.78 11.15 -5.63
C LEU A 53 -4.20 11.23 -4.21
N GLU A 54 -4.55 10.29 -3.34
CA GLU A 54 -4.01 10.21 -1.99
C GLU A 54 -2.50 9.94 -2.00
N LEU A 55 -2.04 9.09 -2.91
CA LEU A 55 -0.62 8.77 -3.06
C LEU A 55 0.16 9.98 -3.56
N GLU A 56 -0.37 10.73 -4.52
CA GLU A 56 0.22 11.97 -5.01
C GLU A 56 0.32 13.02 -3.89
N ASP A 57 -0.75 13.23 -3.15
CA ASP A 57 -0.79 14.19 -2.03
C ASP A 57 0.18 13.80 -0.92
N MET A 58 0.24 12.53 -0.55
CA MET A 58 1.23 12.00 0.39
C MET A 58 2.66 12.26 -0.09
N GLY A 59 2.94 12.03 -1.36
CA GLY A 59 4.24 12.28 -1.97
C GLY A 59 4.65 13.75 -1.89
N ARG A 60 3.73 14.66 -2.13
CA ARG A 60 3.96 16.12 -2.02
C ARG A 60 4.27 16.54 -0.58
N LEU A 61 3.54 15.99 0.40
CA LEU A 61 3.81 16.26 1.82
C LEU A 61 5.18 15.73 2.26
N VAL A 62 5.53 14.52 1.86
CA VAL A 62 6.85 13.92 2.15
C VAL A 62 7.97 14.77 1.53
N ASN A 63 7.83 15.19 0.28
CA ASN A 63 8.81 16.02 -0.40
C ASN A 63 8.99 17.38 0.30
N SER A 64 7.92 17.98 0.78
CA SER A 64 7.98 19.24 1.55
C SER A 64 8.82 19.10 2.82
N VAL A 65 8.69 17.99 3.54
CA VAL A 65 9.48 17.69 4.74
C VAL A 65 10.94 17.43 4.36
N LEU A 66 11.20 16.68 3.31
CA LEU A 66 12.56 16.37 2.85
C LEU A 66 13.28 17.61 2.35
N ASP A 67 12.61 18.51 1.63
CA ASP A 67 13.17 19.79 1.19
C ASP A 67 13.56 20.68 2.39
N MET A 68 12.72 20.72 3.40
CA MET A 68 13.05 21.43 4.64
C MET A 68 14.24 20.78 5.35
N ALA A 69 14.29 19.47 5.41
CA ALA A 69 15.39 18.72 6.00
C ALA A 69 16.73 19.04 5.33
N GLU A 70 16.74 19.05 4.00
CA GLU A 70 17.93 19.39 3.22
C GLU A 70 18.39 20.82 3.49
N ARG A 71 17.47 21.79 3.55
CA ARG A 71 17.81 23.17 3.88
C ARG A 71 18.41 23.32 5.27
N MET A 72 17.87 22.63 6.28
CA MET A 72 18.41 22.63 7.64
C MET A 72 19.81 22.02 7.68
N ALA A 73 20.02 20.91 6.98
CA ALA A 73 21.33 20.24 6.88
C ALA A 73 22.38 21.16 6.22
N LYS A 74 22.05 21.81 5.11
CA LYS A 74 22.95 22.76 4.44
C LYS A 74 23.33 23.97 5.30
N ARG A 75 22.46 24.38 6.18
CA ARG A 75 22.69 25.49 7.13
C ARG A 75 23.34 25.03 8.43
N HIS A 76 23.66 23.76 8.57
CA HIS A 76 24.23 23.15 9.79
C HIS A 76 23.42 23.42 11.06
N ILE A 77 22.08 23.46 10.94
CA ILE A 77 21.18 23.66 12.08
C ILE A 77 20.88 22.29 12.67
N PRO A 78 21.31 22.00 13.91
CA PRO A 78 20.97 20.75 14.59
C PRO A 78 19.48 20.73 14.94
N MET A 79 18.85 19.58 14.75
CA MET A 79 17.43 19.37 15.07
C MET A 79 17.24 18.10 15.86
N THR A 80 16.49 18.20 16.95
CA THR A 80 16.04 17.04 17.74
C THR A 80 14.79 16.43 17.08
N MET A 81 14.40 15.22 17.52
CA MET A 81 13.16 14.60 17.06
C MET A 81 11.93 15.44 17.44
N GLU A 82 11.98 16.13 18.58
CA GLU A 82 10.91 17.04 18.99
C GLU A 82 10.82 18.26 18.06
N ASP A 83 11.94 18.82 17.64
CA ASP A 83 11.99 19.92 16.67
C ASP A 83 11.40 19.47 15.32
N TRP A 84 11.72 18.26 14.87
CA TRP A 84 11.16 17.67 13.67
C TRP A 84 9.65 17.50 13.76
N ALA A 85 9.11 16.97 14.86
CA ALA A 85 7.68 16.81 15.07
C ALA A 85 6.95 18.16 14.97
N LYS A 86 7.46 19.21 15.61
CA LYS A 86 6.90 20.57 15.55
C LYS A 86 6.93 21.14 14.13
N ARG A 87 8.02 20.93 13.41
CA ARG A 87 8.16 21.43 12.03
C ARG A 87 7.24 20.72 11.06
N ILE A 88 7.07 19.43 11.20
CA ILE A 88 6.12 18.67 10.39
C ILE A 88 4.71 19.18 10.61
N ASP A 89 4.30 19.42 11.85
CA ASP A 89 2.98 19.98 12.17
C ASP A 89 2.78 21.36 11.53
N ILE A 90 3.78 22.23 11.58
CA ILE A 90 3.74 23.55 10.92
C ILE A 90 3.55 23.41 9.40
N ILE A 91 4.24 22.48 8.75
CA ILE A 91 4.10 22.23 7.31
C ILE A 91 2.70 21.76 6.97
N LEU A 92 2.16 20.83 7.75
CA LEU A 92 0.81 20.30 7.55
C LEU A 92 -0.26 21.39 7.74
N GLU A 93 -0.15 22.19 8.79
CA GLU A 93 -1.07 23.32 9.05
C GLU A 93 -0.98 24.39 7.95
N ALA A 94 0.21 24.75 7.50
CA ALA A 94 0.40 25.71 6.43
C ALA A 94 -0.21 25.25 5.10
N GLY A 95 -0.26 23.95 4.86
CA GLY A 95 -0.94 23.34 3.72
C GLY A 95 -2.45 23.19 3.87
N GLY A 96 -3.03 23.59 5.00
CA GLY A 96 -4.45 23.45 5.29
C GLY A 96 -4.87 22.01 5.69
N ASN A 97 -3.89 21.18 6.02
CA ASN A 97 -4.16 19.78 6.41
C ASN A 97 -4.52 19.66 7.89
N ALA A 98 -5.36 18.69 8.21
CA ALA A 98 -5.69 18.34 9.58
C ALA A 98 -4.50 17.64 10.28
N ILE A 99 -4.30 17.97 11.55
CA ILE A 99 -3.30 17.34 12.40
C ILE A 99 -3.96 16.33 13.33
N LEU A 100 -3.33 15.16 13.47
CA LEU A 100 -3.76 14.16 14.44
C LEU A 100 -3.42 14.64 15.86
N THR A 101 -4.45 14.90 16.66
CA THR A 101 -4.32 15.39 18.04
C THR A 101 -4.43 14.30 19.09
N LYS A 102 -4.89 13.11 18.70
CA LYS A 102 -5.09 11.95 19.59
C LYS A 102 -4.58 10.69 18.91
N ALA A 103 -4.24 9.69 19.72
CA ALA A 103 -3.95 8.35 19.19
C ALA A 103 -5.17 7.82 18.39
N GLY A 104 -4.89 7.09 17.32
CA GLY A 104 -5.93 6.43 16.53
C GLY A 104 -6.71 5.39 17.34
N SER A 105 -7.90 5.05 16.87
CA SER A 105 -8.78 4.07 17.50
C SER A 105 -8.35 2.61 17.29
N VAL A 106 -7.44 2.36 16.38
CA VAL A 106 -6.97 1.02 15.99
C VAL A 106 -5.48 0.88 16.27
N THR A 107 -5.08 -0.24 16.88
CA THR A 107 -3.67 -0.54 17.10
C THR A 107 -3.03 -1.16 15.86
N ALA A 108 -1.72 -0.99 15.69
CA ALA A 108 -0.97 -1.57 14.58
C ALA A 108 -1.06 -3.10 14.56
N GLU A 109 -1.01 -3.75 15.72
CA GLU A 109 -1.13 -5.21 15.83
C GLU A 109 -2.51 -5.71 15.39
N PHE A 110 -3.58 -5.00 15.78
CA PHE A 110 -4.93 -5.35 15.38
C PHE A 110 -5.14 -5.17 13.86
N ALA A 111 -4.70 -4.06 13.30
CA ALA A 111 -4.79 -3.80 11.86
C ALA A 111 -4.03 -4.84 11.05
N LYS A 112 -2.81 -5.17 11.47
CA LYS A 112 -1.99 -6.20 10.84
C LYS A 112 -2.67 -7.57 10.90
N SER A 113 -3.14 -7.99 12.06
CA SER A 113 -3.83 -9.27 12.25
C SER A 113 -5.09 -9.37 11.38
N PHE A 114 -5.86 -8.30 11.33
CA PHE A 114 -7.05 -8.21 10.47
C PHE A 114 -6.69 -8.34 8.99
N ALA A 115 -5.72 -7.57 8.51
CA ALA A 115 -5.28 -7.62 7.11
C ALA A 115 -4.74 -9.01 6.71
N GLU A 116 -3.97 -9.64 7.59
CA GLU A 116 -3.46 -10.99 7.37
C GLU A 116 -4.58 -12.04 7.34
N THR A 117 -5.62 -11.88 8.16
CA THR A 117 -6.80 -12.74 8.14
C THR A 117 -7.56 -12.59 6.82
N GLU A 118 -7.76 -11.37 6.35
CA GLU A 118 -8.36 -11.11 5.04
C GLU A 118 -7.50 -11.66 3.89
N PHE A 119 -6.18 -11.56 4.01
CA PHE A 119 -5.25 -12.15 3.03
C PHE A 119 -5.37 -13.67 2.94
N GLU A 120 -5.50 -14.39 4.04
CA GLU A 120 -5.66 -15.84 4.02
C GLU A 120 -6.94 -16.26 3.25
N LYS A 121 -8.00 -15.47 3.35
CA LYS A 121 -9.22 -15.68 2.56
C LYS A 121 -8.98 -15.34 1.07
N TYR A 122 -8.33 -14.22 0.80
CA TYR A 122 -8.06 -13.77 -0.56
C TYR A 122 -7.06 -14.66 -1.30
N ARG A 123 -6.08 -15.21 -0.60
CA ARG A 123 -5.08 -16.09 -1.18
C ARG A 123 -5.69 -17.25 -1.95
N ILE A 124 -6.75 -17.85 -1.44
CA ILE A 124 -7.46 -18.95 -2.09
C ILE A 124 -8.06 -18.47 -3.43
N ILE A 125 -8.65 -17.29 -3.43
CA ILE A 125 -9.23 -16.66 -4.65
C ILE A 125 -8.11 -16.34 -5.64
N GLN A 126 -7.04 -15.73 -5.16
CA GLN A 126 -5.88 -15.36 -5.97
C GLN A 126 -5.24 -16.58 -6.65
N ASP A 127 -5.05 -17.68 -5.92
CA ASP A 127 -4.44 -18.90 -6.45
C ASP A 127 -5.28 -19.53 -7.56
N ARG A 128 -6.62 -19.38 -7.51
CA ARG A 128 -7.51 -19.81 -8.60
C ARG A 128 -7.45 -18.94 -9.83
N LEU A 129 -7.21 -17.64 -9.66
CA LEU A 129 -7.15 -16.66 -10.76
C LEU A 129 -5.78 -16.62 -11.44
N PHE A 130 -4.76 -17.07 -10.74
CA PHE A 130 -3.38 -17.01 -11.21
C PHE A 130 -3.00 -18.30 -11.93
N SER A 131 -2.81 -18.22 -13.25
CA SER A 131 -2.16 -19.29 -13.99
C SER A 131 -0.64 -19.14 -13.88
N SER A 132 0.05 -20.23 -13.54
CA SER A 132 1.52 -20.25 -13.53
C SER A 132 2.07 -20.04 -14.94
N ASP A 133 3.33 -19.60 -15.04
CA ASP A 133 3.99 -19.52 -16.35
C ASP A 133 4.08 -20.89 -17.03
N PHE A 134 4.16 -21.95 -16.25
CA PHE A 134 4.10 -23.32 -16.73
C PHE A 134 2.73 -23.66 -17.32
N ASP A 135 1.64 -23.23 -16.70
CA ASP A 135 0.28 -23.45 -17.22
C ASP A 135 0.06 -22.69 -18.53
N LYS A 136 0.57 -21.45 -18.59
CA LYS A 136 0.54 -20.62 -19.82
C LYS A 136 1.36 -21.27 -20.95
N PHE A 137 2.53 -21.81 -20.62
CA PHE A 137 3.37 -22.53 -21.57
C PHE A 137 2.66 -23.78 -22.12
N ASN A 138 2.06 -24.58 -21.25
CA ASN A 138 1.31 -25.76 -21.66
C ASN A 138 0.10 -25.40 -22.51
N ALA A 139 -0.66 -24.37 -22.16
CA ALA A 139 -1.81 -23.92 -22.94
C ALA A 139 -1.42 -23.45 -24.35
N ASN A 140 -0.25 -22.82 -24.50
CA ASN A 140 0.27 -22.36 -25.79
C ASN A 140 0.87 -23.50 -26.63
N ASN A 141 1.26 -24.60 -26.02
CA ASN A 141 1.88 -25.75 -26.69
C ASN A 141 0.90 -26.93 -26.93
N LEU A 142 -0.34 -26.83 -26.46
CA LEU A 142 -1.42 -27.74 -26.86
C LEU A 142 -1.94 -27.30 -28.24
N LEU A 143 -1.12 -27.46 -29.27
CA LEU A 143 -1.61 -27.52 -30.64
C LEU A 143 -2.41 -28.83 -30.75
N PRO A 144 -3.58 -28.81 -31.42
CA PRO A 144 -4.25 -30.05 -31.74
C PRO A 144 -3.30 -30.92 -32.54
N LEU A 145 -2.97 -32.08 -32.01
CA LEU A 145 -2.33 -33.13 -32.79
C LEU A 145 -3.38 -33.56 -33.81
N ASP A 146 -3.33 -32.98 -34.99
CA ASP A 146 -3.98 -33.53 -36.16
C ASP A 146 -3.31 -34.89 -36.42
N PHE A 147 -3.88 -35.92 -35.86
CA PHE A 147 -3.64 -37.26 -36.33
C PHE A 147 -4.42 -37.44 -37.64
N ASP A 148 -3.82 -37.04 -38.72
CA ASP A 148 -4.14 -37.62 -40.02
C ASP A 148 -3.68 -39.07 -40.00
N LEU A 149 -4.63 -39.96 -39.74
CA LEU A 149 -4.45 -41.41 -39.99
C LEU A 149 -4.41 -41.58 -41.52
N PRO A 150 -3.34 -42.10 -42.10
CA PRO A 150 -3.35 -42.48 -43.51
C PRO A 150 -4.34 -43.63 -43.72
N GLU A 151 -5.22 -43.50 -44.70
CA GLU A 151 -6.07 -44.56 -45.19
C GLU A 151 -5.27 -45.78 -45.68
#